data_12f8aa76698c04ac61a2eb1d15132a78
#
_entry.id   12f8aa76698c04ac61a2eb1d15132a78
#
_cell.length_a   1.000
_cell.length_b   1.000
_cell.length_c   1.000
_cell.angle_alpha   90.00
_cell.angle_beta   90.00
_cell.angle_gamma   90.00
#
_symmetry.space_group_name_H-M   'P 1'
#
loop_
_entity.id
_entity.type
_entity.pdbx_description
1 polymer ?
#
loop_
_entity_poly.entity_id
_entity_poly.type
_entity_poly.pdbx_seq_one_letter_code
_entity_poly.pdbx_strand_id
1 'polypeptide(L)'
;DMAHASHFMLEPILVYTKNNHKPFIAEQHTELLKLVTQVDLFFNIAQSVLKETKFDNIEPLVVERDKILDYLAKLEKNQIKRIKNKEVNSRNSVLFFKIIAEVKLLLLHTVNMLKSERDLIANIPKPILPK
;
A
#
# COMPACT_ATOMS: atom_id res chain seq x y z
N ASP A 1 8.00 7.05 -10.63
CA ASP A 1 7.88 7.50 -9.24
C ASP A 1 6.87 6.65 -8.47
N MET A 2 7.31 6.03 -7.39
CA MET A 2 6.49 5.11 -6.58
C MET A 2 5.27 5.81 -5.96
N ALA A 3 5.42 7.05 -5.50
CA ALA A 3 4.31 7.80 -4.93
C ALA A 3 3.23 8.06 -5.99
N HIS A 4 3.62 8.33 -7.22
CA HIS A 4 2.67 8.46 -8.33
C HIS A 4 2.00 7.14 -8.67
N ALA A 5 2.71 6.02 -8.55
CA ALA A 5 2.13 4.70 -8.83
C ALA A 5 0.97 4.38 -7.90
N SER A 6 1.08 4.69 -6.59
CA SER A 6 -0.01 4.47 -5.66
C SER A 6 -1.22 5.34 -5.98
N HIS A 7 -1.00 6.60 -6.36
CA HIS A 7 -2.06 7.50 -6.79
C HIS A 7 -2.75 6.96 -8.05
N PHE A 8 -1.98 6.48 -9.03
CA PHE A 8 -2.54 5.94 -10.25
C PHE A 8 -3.39 4.70 -10.02
N MET A 9 -3.05 3.87 -9.02
CA MET A 9 -3.82 2.67 -8.72
C MET A 9 -5.12 2.96 -7.99
N LEU A 10 -5.09 3.85 -7.01
CA LEU A 10 -6.23 4.11 -6.13
C LEU A 10 -7.11 5.25 -6.59
N GLU A 11 -6.54 6.28 -7.21
CA GLU A 11 -7.27 7.46 -7.63
C GLU A 11 -8.40 7.16 -8.62
N PRO A 12 -8.20 6.35 -9.69
CA PRO A 12 -9.29 6.01 -10.59
C PRO A 12 -10.46 5.32 -9.88
N ILE A 13 -10.17 4.47 -8.92
CA ILE A 13 -11.20 3.77 -8.14
C ILE A 13 -11.97 4.77 -7.29
N LEU A 14 -11.27 5.69 -6.62
CA LEU A 14 -11.88 6.72 -5.78
C LEU A 14 -12.70 7.70 -6.61
N VAL A 15 -12.19 8.11 -7.77
CA VAL A 15 -12.90 8.99 -8.70
C VAL A 15 -14.18 8.33 -9.21
N TYR A 16 -14.08 7.05 -9.60
CA TYR A 16 -15.23 6.28 -10.05
C TYR A 16 -16.31 6.24 -8.96
N THR A 17 -15.92 5.93 -7.72
CA THR A 17 -16.87 5.84 -6.61
C THR A 17 -17.46 7.19 -6.25
N LYS A 18 -16.71 8.28 -6.44
CA LYS A 18 -17.15 9.64 -6.13
C LYS A 18 -18.16 10.14 -7.20
N ASN A 19 -17.91 9.83 -8.46
CA ASN A 19 -18.69 10.37 -9.58
C ASN A 19 -19.84 9.48 -10.04
N ASN A 20 -19.74 8.16 -9.81
CA ASN A 20 -20.67 7.18 -10.36
C ASN A 20 -21.37 6.40 -9.27
N HIS A 21 -22.56 6.83 -8.88
CA HIS A 21 -23.50 6.04 -8.09
C HIS A 21 -23.04 5.62 -6.69
N LYS A 22 -21.96 6.18 -6.19
CA LYS A 22 -21.50 5.98 -4.82
C LYS A 22 -21.60 4.53 -4.36
N PRO A 23 -20.85 3.60 -4.95
CA PRO A 23 -20.86 2.22 -4.45
C PRO A 23 -20.39 2.13 -3.01
N PHE A 24 -19.63 3.13 -2.54
CA PHE A 24 -19.15 3.18 -1.15
C PHE A 24 -19.98 4.14 -0.31
N ILE A 25 -20.19 3.76 0.95
CA ILE A 25 -20.83 4.62 1.94
C ILE A 25 -19.79 5.59 2.53
N ALA A 26 -20.25 6.62 3.23
CA ALA A 26 -19.39 7.67 3.78
C ALA A 26 -18.29 7.14 4.69
N GLU A 27 -18.59 6.15 5.51
CA GLU A 27 -17.62 5.50 6.40
C GLU A 27 -16.48 4.86 5.60
N GLN A 28 -16.81 4.19 4.51
CA GLN A 28 -15.80 3.57 3.64
C GLN A 28 -14.93 4.62 2.95
N HIS A 29 -15.52 5.74 2.53
CA HIS A 29 -14.74 6.85 1.96
C HIS A 29 -13.70 7.37 2.94
N THR A 30 -14.09 7.55 4.19
CA THR A 30 -13.18 7.99 5.25
C THR A 30 -12.04 6.98 5.45
N GLU A 31 -12.38 5.70 5.49
CA GLU A 31 -11.39 4.62 5.62
C GLU A 31 -10.41 4.61 4.46
N LEU A 32 -10.91 4.74 3.22
CA LEU A 32 -10.08 4.73 2.03
C LEU A 32 -9.19 5.96 1.91
N LEU A 33 -9.67 7.13 2.29
CA LEU A 33 -8.86 8.35 2.30
C LEU A 33 -7.69 8.22 3.28
N LYS A 34 -7.94 7.67 4.46
CA LYS A 34 -6.87 7.40 5.42
C LYS A 34 -5.87 6.39 4.86
N LEU A 35 -6.36 5.36 4.18
CA LEU A 35 -5.50 4.36 3.55
C LEU A 35 -4.59 5.00 2.50
N VAL A 36 -5.13 5.85 1.64
CA VAL A 36 -4.35 6.55 0.61
C VAL A 36 -3.23 7.38 1.26
N THR A 37 -3.54 8.10 2.33
CA THR A 37 -2.56 8.90 3.05
C THR A 37 -1.42 8.02 3.60
N GLN A 38 -1.76 6.88 4.18
CA GLN A 38 -0.77 5.95 4.71
C GLN A 38 0.10 5.34 3.61
N VAL A 39 -0.52 4.96 2.48
CA VAL A 39 0.20 4.39 1.34
C VAL A 39 1.14 5.43 0.72
N ASP A 40 0.70 6.67 0.61
CA ASP A 40 1.56 7.75 0.11
C ASP A 40 2.79 7.95 1.01
N LEU A 41 2.60 7.92 2.33
CA LEU A 41 3.71 8.00 3.27
C LEU A 41 4.67 6.83 3.10
N PHE A 42 4.14 5.62 2.94
CA PHE A 42 4.93 4.43 2.69
C PHE A 42 5.81 4.59 1.44
N PHE A 43 5.22 5.06 0.34
CA PHE A 43 5.96 5.25 -0.91
C PHE A 43 6.97 6.39 -0.82
N ASN A 44 6.69 7.43 -0.04
CA ASN A 44 7.68 8.49 0.19
C ASN A 44 8.91 7.94 0.92
N ILE A 45 8.71 7.06 1.91
CA ILE A 45 9.80 6.40 2.61
C ILE A 45 10.58 5.49 1.65
N ALA A 46 9.87 4.70 0.85
CA ALA A 46 10.50 3.83 -0.13
C ALA A 46 11.35 4.61 -1.12
N GLN A 47 10.84 5.73 -1.59
CA GLN A 47 11.54 6.61 -2.53
C GLN A 47 12.82 7.19 -1.90
N SER A 48 12.75 7.57 -0.62
CA SER A 48 13.92 8.04 0.11
C SER A 48 14.99 6.96 0.22
N VAL A 49 14.60 5.73 0.50
CA VAL A 49 15.52 4.59 0.56
C VAL A 49 16.23 4.40 -0.78
N LEU A 50 15.49 4.45 -1.89
CA LEU A 50 16.05 4.31 -3.22
C LEU A 50 16.99 5.47 -3.58
N LYS A 51 16.56 6.69 -3.30
CA LYS A 51 17.32 7.90 -3.65
C LYS A 51 18.64 8.00 -2.91
N GLU A 52 18.66 7.62 -1.64
CA GLU A 52 19.84 7.69 -0.79
C GLU A 52 20.71 6.45 -0.88
N THR A 53 20.28 5.43 -1.63
CA THR A 53 20.94 4.13 -1.74
C THR A 53 21.22 3.50 -0.37
N LYS A 54 20.40 3.81 0.61
CA LYS A 54 20.55 3.29 1.98
C LYS A 54 19.70 2.05 2.17
N PHE A 55 19.93 1.05 1.33
CA PHE A 55 19.20 -0.22 1.41
C PHE A 55 19.46 -0.98 2.70
N ASP A 56 20.51 -0.61 3.44
CA ASP A 56 20.84 -1.22 4.72
C ASP A 56 19.79 -0.92 5.78
N ASN A 57 19.08 0.20 5.65
CA ASN A 57 18.12 0.63 6.65
C ASN A 57 16.72 0.72 6.03
N ILE A 58 16.14 -0.45 5.77
CA ILE A 58 14.76 -0.54 5.30
C ILE A 58 13.77 -0.70 6.45
N GLU A 59 14.26 -0.70 7.68
CA GLU A 59 13.42 -0.92 8.87
C GLU A 59 12.27 0.07 8.99
N PRO A 60 12.46 1.38 8.76
CA PRO A 60 11.33 2.31 8.80
C PRO A 60 10.24 1.96 7.79
N LEU A 61 10.63 1.42 6.64
CA LEU A 61 9.68 1.00 5.60
C LEU A 61 8.90 -0.24 6.05
N VAL A 62 9.60 -1.20 6.66
CA VAL A 62 8.98 -2.43 7.19
C VAL A 62 7.98 -2.07 8.31
N VAL A 63 8.35 -1.15 9.19
CA VAL A 63 7.47 -0.69 10.26
C VAL A 63 6.22 -0.06 9.69
N GLU A 64 6.35 0.80 8.68
CA GLU A 64 5.21 1.46 8.06
C GLU A 64 4.33 0.45 7.32
N ARG A 65 4.94 -0.51 6.61
CA ARG A 65 4.18 -1.60 5.99
C ARG A 65 3.32 -2.34 7.01
N ASP A 66 3.90 -2.69 8.15
CA ASP A 66 3.19 -3.45 9.16
C ASP A 66 2.02 -2.65 9.76
N LYS A 67 2.20 -1.35 9.93
CA LYS A 67 1.11 -0.47 10.37
C LYS A 67 -0.04 -0.47 9.36
N ILE A 68 0.27 -0.41 8.08
CA ILE A 68 -0.76 -0.42 7.04
C ILE A 68 -1.45 -1.78 6.99
N LEU A 69 -0.70 -2.88 7.11
CA LEU A 69 -1.30 -4.21 7.15
C LEU A 69 -2.26 -4.38 8.33
N ASP A 70 -1.90 -3.84 9.49
CA ASP A 70 -2.79 -3.86 10.66
C ASP A 70 -4.06 -3.04 10.38
N TYR A 71 -3.91 -1.89 9.75
CA TYR A 71 -5.05 -1.06 9.38
C TYR A 71 -5.95 -1.80 8.38
N LEU A 72 -5.38 -2.47 7.38
CA LEU A 72 -6.14 -3.25 6.41
C LEU A 72 -6.93 -4.37 7.09
N ALA A 73 -6.33 -5.04 8.08
CA ALA A 73 -7.03 -6.07 8.84
C ALA A 73 -8.24 -5.48 9.58
N LYS A 74 -8.10 -4.27 10.10
CA LYS A 74 -9.19 -3.55 10.75
C LYS A 74 -10.31 -3.21 9.76
N LEU A 75 -9.94 -2.77 8.55
CA LEU A 75 -10.91 -2.50 7.49
C LEU A 75 -11.68 -3.75 7.08
N GLU A 76 -10.99 -4.89 7.00
CA GLU A 76 -11.64 -6.15 6.70
C GLU A 76 -12.68 -6.53 7.76
N LYS A 77 -12.34 -6.36 9.04
CA LYS A 77 -13.29 -6.61 10.14
C LYS A 77 -14.50 -5.68 10.05
N ASN A 78 -14.26 -4.40 9.78
CA ASN A 78 -15.33 -3.43 9.64
C ASN A 78 -16.26 -3.81 8.49
N GLN A 79 -15.68 -4.25 7.37
CA GLN A 79 -16.46 -4.65 6.20
C GLN A 79 -17.31 -5.90 6.49
N ILE A 80 -16.77 -6.87 7.20
CA ILE A 80 -17.53 -8.06 7.59
C ILE A 80 -18.74 -7.67 8.46
N LYS A 81 -18.55 -6.72 9.39
CA LYS A 81 -19.65 -6.21 10.21
C LYS A 81 -20.72 -5.53 9.35
N ARG A 82 -20.31 -4.72 8.38
CA ARG A 82 -21.23 -4.05 7.46
C ARG A 82 -22.05 -5.06 6.64
N ILE A 83 -21.41 -6.15 6.21
CA ILE A 83 -22.09 -7.22 5.49
C ILE A 83 -23.14 -7.89 6.39
N LYS A 84 -22.75 -8.23 7.62
CA LYS A 84 -23.67 -8.85 8.59
C LYS A 84 -24.87 -7.97 8.92
N ASN A 85 -24.64 -6.67 8.99
CA ASN A 85 -25.68 -5.70 9.29
C ASN A 85 -26.45 -5.26 8.05
N LYS A 86 -26.16 -5.82 6.89
CA LYS A 86 -26.81 -5.50 5.62
C LYS A 86 -26.70 -4.02 5.23
N GLU A 87 -25.62 -3.39 5.63
CA GLU A 87 -25.34 -1.97 5.31
C GLU A 87 -24.77 -1.81 3.90
N VAL A 88 -24.24 -2.86 3.32
CA VAL A 88 -23.59 -2.86 2.01
C VAL A 88 -24.05 -4.06 1.21
N ASN A 89 -24.01 -3.95 -0.12
CA ASN A 89 -24.35 -5.05 -1.01
C ASN A 89 -23.10 -5.81 -1.45
N SER A 90 -23.32 -6.90 -2.21
CA SER A 90 -22.23 -7.75 -2.69
C SER A 90 -21.23 -7.01 -3.57
N ARG A 91 -21.72 -6.14 -4.45
CA ARG A 91 -20.88 -5.36 -5.36
C ARG A 91 -19.95 -4.43 -4.59
N ASN A 92 -20.49 -3.75 -3.58
CA ASN A 92 -19.71 -2.90 -2.68
C ASN A 92 -18.59 -3.70 -2.01
N SER A 93 -18.94 -4.87 -1.47
CA SER A 93 -17.99 -5.71 -0.73
C SER A 93 -16.89 -6.27 -1.62
N VAL A 94 -17.21 -6.73 -2.82
CA VAL A 94 -16.23 -7.23 -3.78
C VAL A 94 -15.22 -6.14 -4.11
N LEU A 95 -15.70 -4.94 -4.40
CA LEU A 95 -14.83 -3.81 -4.75
C LEU A 95 -13.95 -3.40 -3.57
N PHE A 96 -14.53 -3.32 -2.37
CA PHE A 96 -13.79 -2.94 -1.17
C PHE A 96 -12.68 -3.94 -0.84
N PHE A 97 -12.99 -5.23 -0.84
CA PHE A 97 -11.99 -6.28 -0.61
C PHE A 97 -10.93 -6.33 -1.69
N LYS A 98 -11.30 -6.02 -2.94
CA LYS A 98 -10.32 -5.94 -4.03
C LYS A 98 -9.29 -4.84 -3.78
N ILE A 99 -9.73 -3.67 -3.34
CA ILE A 99 -8.82 -2.58 -3.00
C ILE A 99 -7.86 -3.03 -1.91
N ILE A 100 -8.38 -3.65 -0.85
CA ILE A 100 -7.54 -4.14 0.25
C ILE A 100 -6.49 -5.13 -0.25
N ALA A 101 -6.91 -6.09 -1.06
CA ALA A 101 -6.00 -7.11 -1.60
C ALA A 101 -4.91 -6.50 -2.47
N GLU A 102 -5.25 -5.54 -3.31
CA GLU A 102 -4.27 -4.89 -4.19
C GLU A 102 -3.27 -4.06 -3.39
N VAL A 103 -3.71 -3.37 -2.35
CA VAL A 103 -2.81 -2.63 -1.48
C VAL A 103 -1.85 -3.57 -0.76
N LYS A 104 -2.34 -4.70 -0.23
CA LYS A 104 -1.47 -5.72 0.40
C LYS A 104 -0.36 -6.17 -0.55
N LEU A 105 -0.73 -6.52 -1.78
CA LEU A 105 0.24 -6.96 -2.78
C LEU A 105 1.27 -5.87 -3.07
N LEU A 106 0.81 -4.64 -3.22
CA LEU A 106 1.68 -3.52 -3.53
C LEU A 106 2.72 -3.30 -2.42
N LEU A 107 2.30 -3.35 -1.15
CA LEU A 107 3.19 -3.19 -0.02
C LEU A 107 4.23 -4.31 0.04
N LEU A 108 3.79 -5.56 -0.12
CA LEU A 108 4.66 -6.71 -0.04
C LEU A 108 5.67 -6.74 -1.19
N HIS A 109 5.21 -6.46 -2.40
CA HIS A 109 6.08 -6.41 -3.57
C HIS A 109 7.12 -5.30 -3.46
N THR A 110 6.73 -4.14 -2.96
CA THR A 110 7.66 -3.01 -2.82
C THR A 110 8.78 -3.34 -1.83
N VAL A 111 8.43 -3.88 -0.66
CA VAL A 111 9.43 -4.27 0.33
C VAL A 111 10.34 -5.36 -0.21
N ASN A 112 9.76 -6.38 -0.89
CA ASN A 112 10.55 -7.47 -1.46
C ASN A 112 11.50 -6.97 -2.55
N MET A 113 11.05 -6.03 -3.36
CA MET A 113 11.91 -5.42 -4.39
C MET A 113 13.10 -4.72 -3.75
N LEU A 114 12.87 -3.94 -2.69
CA LEU A 114 13.94 -3.23 -2.01
C LEU A 114 14.90 -4.17 -1.28
N LYS A 115 14.38 -5.25 -0.69
CA LYS A 115 15.22 -6.30 -0.10
C LYS A 115 16.08 -6.97 -1.17
N SER A 116 15.51 -7.24 -2.34
CA SER A 116 16.27 -7.84 -3.45
C SER A 116 17.38 -6.92 -3.93
N GLU A 117 17.11 -5.63 -4.05
CA GLU A 117 18.12 -4.63 -4.40
C GLU A 117 19.23 -4.57 -3.35
N ARG A 118 18.87 -4.58 -2.08
CA ARG A 118 19.83 -4.60 -0.97
C ARG A 118 20.72 -5.84 -1.06
N ASP A 119 20.12 -7.01 -1.26
CA ASP A 119 20.85 -8.28 -1.32
C ASP A 119 21.74 -8.34 -2.55
N LEU A 120 21.27 -7.83 -3.68
CA LEU A 120 22.06 -7.75 -4.90
C LEU A 120 23.31 -6.90 -4.69
N ILE A 121 23.16 -5.73 -4.07
CA ILE A 121 24.27 -4.83 -3.78
C ILE A 121 25.24 -5.47 -2.81
N ALA A 122 24.74 -6.13 -1.76
CA ALA A 122 25.56 -6.80 -0.76
C ALA A 122 26.36 -7.96 -1.37
N ASN A 123 25.85 -8.60 -2.41
CA ASN A 123 26.49 -9.75 -3.06
C ASN A 123 27.36 -9.37 -4.27
N ILE A 124 27.36 -8.11 -4.68
CA ILE A 124 28.27 -7.67 -5.75
C ILE A 124 29.70 -7.76 -5.21
N PRO A 125 30.61 -8.49 -5.91
CA PRO A 125 32.00 -8.52 -5.49
C PRO A 125 32.56 -7.10 -5.50
N LYS A 126 33.18 -6.71 -4.40
CA LYS A 126 33.85 -5.42 -4.38
C LYS A 126 34.94 -5.44 -5.45
N PRO A 127 35.01 -4.42 -6.30
CA PRO A 127 36.10 -4.37 -7.27
C PRO A 127 37.41 -4.44 -6.53
N ILE A 128 38.30 -5.30 -7.02
CA ILE A 128 39.65 -5.39 -6.47
C ILE A 128 40.30 -4.06 -6.80
N LEU A 129 40.44 -3.22 -5.78
CA LEU A 129 41.13 -1.95 -5.98
C LEU A 129 42.58 -2.24 -6.25
N PRO A 130 43.14 -1.66 -7.29
CA PRO A 130 44.58 -1.78 -7.50
C PRO A 130 45.31 -1.24 -6.28
N LYS A 131 46.16 -2.04 -5.77
CA LYS A 131 46.95 -1.67 -4.61
C LYS A 131 47.97 -0.59 -4.98
#